data_34bc74cbdff7d5c8aa0ed4f1bba64158
#
_entry.id   34bc74cbdff7d5c8aa0ed4f1bba64158
#
_cell.length_a   1.000
_cell.length_b   1.000
_cell.length_c   1.000
_cell.angle_alpha   90.00
_cell.angle_beta   90.00
_cell.angle_gamma   90.00
#
_symmetry.space_group_name_H-M   'P 1'
#
loop_
_entity.id
_entity.type
_entity.pdbx_description
1 polymer ?
#
loop_
_entity_poly.entity_id
_entity_poly.type
_entity_poly.pdbx_seq_one_letter_code
_entity_poly.pdbx_strand_id
1 'polypeptide(L)'
;MGVSRRVVLDAGGHAPLLPRAREAFLAALDEGWADPRRLHAEGRRARALLDGAREAMAAELGARTEEVDLAPSHTAALHAAVRTVALGRRRAGADVVVGAVERAAVLHAADFVATRAGGQRVVIPVGRDGRVDGDAMVAALAEPGVALVALQHANGETGTRQPVDQVHAAARAAGVPLLVDAGASVGHVAVGDAWDVLAAGAADWGGPAGVGVLVTRAGVRRTPDGPADDDRWFPGGVAVPAALAAAVALQDAMADLAAADAARRALVARVRDRVAHEVPDVEVVGDPTNRLPHVVTFSCLYVDGEALTSALDEAGFAVGSGSACTSDALEPSHVLAAMGVLTHGNVRLALPRGTRADDVERFCDVLPGIVADVRGRLGVSGL
;
A
#
# COMPACT_ATOMS: atom_id res chain seq x y z
N MET A 1 -6.23 -38.25 7.32
CA MET A 1 -6.69 -36.85 7.33
C MET A 1 -6.23 -36.22 6.03
N GLY A 2 -7.17 -35.86 5.14
CA GLY A 2 -6.83 -35.19 3.88
C GLY A 2 -6.21 -33.84 4.20
N VAL A 3 -5.08 -33.52 3.54
CA VAL A 3 -4.45 -32.19 3.66
C VAL A 3 -5.49 -31.17 3.21
N SER A 4 -6.02 -30.38 4.13
CA SER A 4 -6.93 -29.27 3.80
C SER A 4 -6.22 -28.35 2.82
N ARG A 5 -6.88 -27.97 1.71
CA ARG A 5 -6.30 -27.09 0.69
C ARG A 5 -5.87 -25.76 1.34
N ARG A 6 -4.60 -25.41 1.21
CA ARG A 6 -4.06 -24.13 1.68
C ARG A 6 -4.76 -22.97 1.00
N VAL A 7 -5.19 -21.97 1.76
CA VAL A 7 -5.83 -20.74 1.28
C VAL A 7 -4.98 -19.53 1.69
N VAL A 8 -4.60 -18.72 0.72
CA VAL A 8 -3.87 -17.46 0.96
C VAL A 8 -4.89 -16.33 0.98
N LEU A 9 -4.98 -15.64 2.12
CA LEU A 9 -5.82 -14.46 2.35
C LEU A 9 -4.97 -13.26 2.79
N ASP A 10 -3.65 -13.30 2.54
CA ASP A 10 -2.70 -12.22 2.84
C ASP A 10 -1.99 -11.75 1.57
N ALA A 11 -2.72 -11.04 0.73
CA ALA A 11 -2.17 -10.37 -0.46
C ALA A 11 -1.81 -8.89 -0.20
N GLY A 12 -1.83 -8.45 1.06
CA GLY A 12 -1.53 -7.06 1.42
C GLY A 12 -0.03 -6.77 1.32
N GLY A 13 0.37 -5.96 0.34
CA GLY A 13 1.76 -5.62 0.08
C GLY A 13 2.51 -6.60 -0.84
N HIS A 14 2.06 -7.85 -0.94
CA HIS A 14 2.64 -8.89 -1.80
C HIS A 14 1.55 -9.84 -2.30
N ALA A 15 0.85 -9.43 -3.34
CA ALA A 15 -0.11 -10.29 -4.01
C ALA A 15 0.61 -11.41 -4.80
N PRO A 16 -0.02 -12.58 -4.97
CA PRO A 16 0.51 -13.60 -5.88
C PRO A 16 0.75 -13.04 -7.28
N LEU A 17 1.88 -13.43 -7.87
CA LEU A 17 2.24 -12.99 -9.23
C LEU A 17 1.18 -13.45 -10.25
N LEU A 18 0.65 -12.51 -11.02
CA LEU A 18 -0.37 -12.81 -12.04
C LEU A 18 0.21 -13.69 -13.14
N PRO A 19 -0.56 -14.63 -13.71
CA PRO A 19 -0.05 -15.58 -14.71
C PRO A 19 0.61 -14.91 -15.92
N ARG A 20 -0.03 -13.89 -16.51
CA ARG A 20 0.52 -13.14 -17.65
C ARG A 20 1.79 -12.38 -17.29
N ALA A 21 1.85 -11.83 -16.08
CA ALA A 21 3.06 -11.17 -15.58
C ALA A 21 4.21 -12.17 -15.41
N ARG A 22 3.92 -13.39 -14.94
CA ARG A 22 4.92 -14.46 -14.84
C ARG A 22 5.45 -14.87 -16.23
N GLU A 23 4.58 -15.02 -17.21
CA GLU A 23 4.98 -15.31 -18.59
C GLU A 23 5.86 -14.21 -19.17
N ALA A 24 5.45 -12.94 -19.01
CA ALA A 24 6.23 -11.79 -19.46
C ALA A 24 7.60 -11.71 -18.77
N PHE A 25 7.65 -12.02 -17.45
CA PHE A 25 8.91 -12.05 -16.71
C PHE A 25 9.87 -13.08 -17.25
N LEU A 26 9.41 -14.31 -17.51
CA LEU A 26 10.23 -15.39 -18.04
C LEU A 26 10.73 -15.09 -19.47
N ALA A 27 9.87 -14.58 -20.34
CA ALA A 27 10.26 -14.19 -21.69
C ALA A 27 11.30 -13.04 -21.68
N ALA A 28 11.14 -12.09 -20.76
CA ALA A 28 12.07 -10.97 -20.66
C ALA A 28 13.43 -11.33 -20.04
N LEU A 29 13.59 -12.46 -19.37
CA LEU A 29 14.89 -12.96 -18.93
C LEU A 29 15.80 -13.27 -20.12
N ASP A 30 15.23 -13.78 -21.22
CA ASP A 30 15.99 -14.10 -22.42
C ASP A 30 16.28 -12.86 -23.29
N GLU A 31 15.39 -11.87 -23.28
CA GLU A 31 15.45 -10.73 -24.19
C GLU A 31 15.94 -9.43 -23.55
N GLY A 32 15.76 -9.26 -22.24
CA GLY A 32 16.02 -8.03 -21.49
C GLY A 32 17.21 -8.10 -20.53
N TRP A 33 18.11 -9.08 -20.69
CA TRP A 33 19.25 -9.29 -19.79
C TRP A 33 20.35 -8.24 -19.89
N ALA A 34 20.45 -7.56 -21.05
CA ALA A 34 21.54 -6.63 -21.33
C ALA A 34 21.33 -5.27 -20.61
N ASP A 35 22.42 -4.56 -20.38
CA ASP A 35 22.38 -3.18 -19.90
C ASP A 35 21.67 -2.28 -20.94
N PRO A 36 20.53 -1.64 -20.60
CA PRO A 36 19.77 -0.81 -21.52
C PRO A 36 20.52 0.45 -21.99
N ARG A 37 21.67 0.79 -21.39
CA ARG A 37 22.52 1.90 -21.81
C ARG A 37 23.49 1.52 -22.94
N ARG A 38 23.60 0.24 -23.30
CA ARG A 38 24.53 -0.25 -24.34
C ARG A 38 23.97 -0.02 -25.73
N LEU A 39 24.88 0.28 -26.69
CA LEU A 39 24.53 0.59 -28.07
C LEU A 39 24.41 -0.64 -28.98
N HIS A 40 24.80 -1.84 -28.52
CA HIS A 40 24.61 -3.07 -29.28
C HIS A 40 23.14 -3.53 -29.30
N ALA A 41 22.80 -4.50 -30.12
CA ALA A 41 21.43 -4.91 -30.39
C ALA A 41 20.66 -5.32 -29.11
N GLU A 42 21.31 -6.10 -28.26
CA GLU A 42 20.73 -6.60 -27.01
C GLU A 42 20.45 -5.44 -26.03
N GLY A 43 21.36 -4.46 -25.91
CA GLY A 43 21.16 -3.27 -25.09
C GLY A 43 20.01 -2.41 -25.60
N ARG A 44 19.91 -2.20 -26.93
CA ARG A 44 18.76 -1.49 -27.52
C ARG A 44 17.44 -2.22 -27.29
N ARG A 45 17.43 -3.57 -27.32
CA ARG A 45 16.24 -4.37 -27.02
C ARG A 45 15.83 -4.21 -25.55
N ALA A 46 16.77 -4.34 -24.62
CA ALA A 46 16.53 -4.12 -23.19
C ALA A 46 15.98 -2.70 -22.93
N ARG A 47 16.52 -1.70 -23.62
CA ARG A 47 16.02 -0.32 -23.55
C ARG A 47 14.59 -0.20 -24.03
N ALA A 48 14.27 -0.79 -25.18
CA ALA A 48 12.91 -0.76 -25.72
C ALA A 48 11.89 -1.44 -24.77
N LEU A 49 12.26 -2.56 -24.14
CA LEU A 49 11.43 -3.22 -23.13
C LEU A 49 11.20 -2.34 -21.90
N LEU A 50 12.24 -1.68 -21.41
CA LEU A 50 12.15 -0.80 -20.25
C LEU A 50 11.31 0.45 -20.54
N ASP A 51 11.51 1.07 -21.70
CA ASP A 51 10.75 2.25 -22.11
C ASP A 51 9.28 1.90 -22.37
N GLY A 52 9.00 0.75 -22.99
CA GLY A 52 7.62 0.23 -23.15
C GLY A 52 6.94 -0.10 -21.83
N ALA A 53 7.67 -0.64 -20.85
CA ALA A 53 7.12 -0.88 -19.52
C ALA A 53 6.76 0.44 -18.82
N ARG A 54 7.62 1.47 -18.94
CA ARG A 54 7.35 2.80 -18.39
C ARG A 54 6.13 3.47 -19.06
N GLU A 55 6.04 3.38 -20.39
CA GLU A 55 4.91 3.91 -21.16
C GLU A 55 3.59 3.23 -20.76
N ALA A 56 3.57 1.90 -20.64
CA ALA A 56 2.40 1.15 -20.23
C ALA A 56 1.93 1.55 -18.81
N MET A 57 2.86 1.67 -17.85
CA MET A 57 2.52 2.12 -16.50
C MET A 57 2.02 3.57 -16.49
N ALA A 58 2.61 4.45 -17.29
CA ALA A 58 2.17 5.84 -17.42
C ALA A 58 0.72 5.91 -17.92
N ALA A 59 0.37 5.13 -18.94
CA ALA A 59 -0.98 5.07 -19.50
C ALA A 59 -2.02 4.64 -18.44
N GLU A 60 -1.73 3.58 -17.68
CA GLU A 60 -2.64 3.07 -16.64
C GLU A 60 -2.79 4.02 -15.45
N LEU A 61 -1.76 4.82 -15.15
CA LEU A 61 -1.76 5.78 -14.05
C LEU A 61 -2.19 7.20 -14.47
N GLY A 62 -2.60 7.39 -15.73
CA GLY A 62 -3.04 8.70 -16.24
C GLY A 62 -1.92 9.75 -16.20
N ALA A 63 -0.68 9.36 -16.51
CA ALA A 63 0.50 10.18 -16.49
C ALA A 63 1.20 10.19 -17.86
N ARG A 64 2.17 11.09 -18.03
CA ARG A 64 3.07 11.06 -19.18
C ARG A 64 4.25 10.13 -18.89
N THR A 65 4.81 9.52 -19.92
CA THR A 65 5.94 8.59 -19.77
C THR A 65 7.14 9.21 -19.03
N GLU A 66 7.42 10.48 -19.30
CA GLU A 66 8.51 11.21 -18.66
C GLU A 66 8.24 11.62 -17.20
N GLU A 67 7.00 11.46 -16.72
CA GLU A 67 6.62 11.67 -15.32
C GLU A 67 6.81 10.42 -14.47
N VAL A 68 7.08 9.25 -15.10
CA VAL A 68 7.20 7.96 -14.41
C VAL A 68 8.65 7.58 -14.19
N ASP A 69 9.04 7.42 -12.94
CA ASP A 69 10.32 6.86 -12.51
C ASP A 69 10.10 5.45 -11.93
N LEU A 70 10.98 4.50 -12.24
CA LEU A 70 10.94 3.14 -11.70
C LEU A 70 11.92 3.00 -10.54
N ALA A 71 11.41 2.69 -9.38
CA ALA A 71 12.15 2.52 -8.13
C ALA A 71 12.39 1.04 -7.81
N PRO A 72 13.43 0.68 -7.03
CA PRO A 72 13.68 -0.70 -6.61
C PRO A 72 12.67 -1.24 -5.60
N SER A 73 11.78 -0.40 -5.06
CA SER A 73 10.67 -0.80 -4.19
C SER A 73 9.68 0.36 -3.99
N HIS A 74 8.48 0.05 -3.51
CA HIS A 74 7.51 1.06 -3.08
C HIS A 74 8.07 1.96 -1.97
N THR A 75 8.74 1.39 -0.97
CA THR A 75 9.40 2.15 0.11
C THR A 75 10.44 3.13 -0.46
N ALA A 76 11.25 2.70 -1.42
CA ALA A 76 12.24 3.57 -2.08
C ALA A 76 11.55 4.71 -2.85
N ALA A 77 10.42 4.44 -3.52
CA ALA A 77 9.62 5.46 -4.20
C ALA A 77 9.08 6.51 -3.21
N LEU A 78 8.50 6.09 -2.09
CA LEU A 78 8.00 6.97 -1.03
C LEU A 78 9.12 7.81 -0.41
N HIS A 79 10.26 7.20 -0.06
CA HIS A 79 11.41 7.91 0.49
C HIS A 79 11.94 8.95 -0.50
N ALA A 80 12.09 8.58 -1.78
CA ALA A 80 12.56 9.50 -2.81
C ALA A 80 11.56 10.65 -3.02
N ALA A 81 10.24 10.37 -3.04
CA ALA A 81 9.21 11.38 -3.16
C ALA A 81 9.34 12.44 -2.04
N VAL A 82 9.31 12.00 -0.78
CA VAL A 82 9.38 12.93 0.36
C VAL A 82 10.68 13.73 0.34
N ARG A 83 11.83 13.06 0.19
CA ARG A 83 13.15 13.71 0.27
C ARG A 83 13.37 14.69 -0.86
N THR A 84 13.14 14.28 -2.12
CA THR A 84 13.46 15.10 -3.28
C THR A 84 12.53 16.29 -3.46
N VAL A 85 11.24 16.13 -3.10
CA VAL A 85 10.26 17.23 -3.12
C VAL A 85 10.54 18.22 -1.98
N ALA A 86 10.71 17.76 -0.73
CA ALA A 86 11.05 18.63 0.39
C ALA A 86 12.34 19.44 0.10
N LEU A 87 13.38 18.79 -0.43
CA LEU A 87 14.62 19.47 -0.81
C LEU A 87 14.39 20.48 -1.94
N GLY A 88 13.56 20.16 -2.93
CA GLY A 88 13.19 21.06 -4.02
C GLY A 88 12.43 22.30 -3.54
N ARG A 89 11.74 22.16 -2.41
CA ARG A 89 10.88 23.20 -1.83
C ARG A 89 11.47 23.89 -0.58
N ARG A 90 12.70 23.59 -0.19
CA ARG A 90 13.37 24.11 1.03
C ARG A 90 13.33 25.64 1.19
N ARG A 91 13.05 26.39 0.13
CA ARG A 91 12.87 27.86 0.19
C ARG A 91 11.42 28.28 0.50
N ALA A 92 10.46 27.39 0.29
CA ALA A 92 9.05 27.63 0.58
C ALA A 92 8.69 27.19 2.01
N GLY A 93 9.34 26.12 2.50
CA GLY A 93 9.11 25.61 3.84
C GLY A 93 9.94 24.38 4.14
N ALA A 94 9.80 23.88 5.38
CA ALA A 94 10.48 22.70 5.90
C ALA A 94 9.52 21.69 6.57
N ASP A 95 8.27 22.09 6.82
CA ASP A 95 7.28 21.24 7.47
C ASP A 95 6.68 20.24 6.49
N VAL A 96 6.42 19.02 6.98
CA VAL A 96 5.75 17.97 6.24
C VAL A 96 4.47 17.57 6.97
N VAL A 97 3.32 17.80 6.32
CA VAL A 97 2.00 17.45 6.86
C VAL A 97 1.66 16.02 6.45
N VAL A 98 1.25 15.18 7.41
CA VAL A 98 0.95 13.75 7.17
C VAL A 98 -0.28 13.31 7.96
N GLY A 99 -1.01 12.30 7.48
CA GLY A 99 -2.03 11.62 8.29
C GLY A 99 -1.41 10.70 9.36
N ALA A 100 -2.08 10.54 10.50
CA ALA A 100 -1.57 9.69 11.59
C ALA A 100 -1.46 8.20 11.23
N VAL A 101 -2.17 7.76 10.20
CA VAL A 101 -2.22 6.36 9.74
C VAL A 101 -1.41 6.12 8.47
N GLU A 102 -0.52 7.06 8.12
CA GLU A 102 0.37 6.86 6.97
C GLU A 102 1.27 5.64 7.16
N ARG A 103 1.75 5.09 6.05
CA ARG A 103 2.76 4.04 6.06
C ARG A 103 4.03 4.52 6.81
N ALA A 104 4.62 3.66 7.64
CA ALA A 104 5.84 3.99 8.39
C ALA A 104 6.95 4.60 7.52
N ALA A 105 7.07 4.15 6.25
CA ALA A 105 8.02 4.72 5.29
C ALA A 105 7.80 6.22 5.05
N VAL A 106 6.54 6.69 4.99
CA VAL A 106 6.21 8.11 4.84
C VAL A 106 6.52 8.87 6.13
N LEU A 107 6.10 8.32 7.28
CA LEU A 107 6.31 8.94 8.60
C LEU A 107 7.80 9.14 8.88
N HIS A 108 8.61 8.10 8.68
CA HIS A 108 10.05 8.18 8.92
C HIS A 108 10.76 9.10 7.92
N ALA A 109 10.34 9.10 6.65
CA ALA A 109 10.91 10.02 5.66
C ALA A 109 10.56 11.47 5.98
N ALA A 110 9.34 11.75 6.47
CA ALA A 110 8.91 13.07 6.89
C ALA A 110 9.75 13.57 8.09
N ASP A 111 9.94 12.73 9.12
CA ASP A 111 10.82 13.06 10.26
C ASP A 111 12.24 13.35 9.80
N PHE A 112 12.76 12.51 8.91
CA PHE A 112 14.14 12.65 8.42
C PHE A 112 14.37 13.97 7.71
N VAL A 113 13.45 14.41 6.83
CA VAL A 113 13.64 15.67 6.08
C VAL A 113 13.32 16.90 6.94
N ALA A 114 12.26 16.85 7.72
CA ALA A 114 11.86 17.95 8.59
C ALA A 114 12.94 18.30 9.59
N THR A 115 13.47 17.31 10.33
CA THR A 115 14.57 17.51 11.29
C THR A 115 15.81 18.13 10.65
N ARG A 116 16.18 17.70 9.43
CA ARG A 116 17.37 18.20 8.72
C ARG A 116 17.20 19.61 8.17
N ALA A 117 15.97 20.00 7.85
CA ALA A 117 15.65 21.32 7.33
C ALA A 117 15.25 22.33 8.41
N GLY A 118 15.22 21.94 9.69
CA GLY A 118 14.77 22.77 10.81
C GLY A 118 13.25 22.95 10.86
N GLY A 119 12.48 22.05 10.26
CA GLY A 119 11.03 21.98 10.32
C GLY A 119 10.53 20.85 11.23
N GLN A 120 9.26 20.48 11.05
CA GLN A 120 8.60 19.43 11.82
C GLN A 120 7.70 18.56 10.93
N ARG A 121 7.44 17.34 11.39
CA ARG A 121 6.33 16.52 10.89
C ARG A 121 5.07 16.93 11.63
N VAL A 122 4.10 17.48 10.90
CA VAL A 122 2.78 17.84 11.42
C VAL A 122 1.84 16.66 11.17
N VAL A 123 1.40 16.01 12.26
CA VAL A 123 0.56 14.82 12.19
C VAL A 123 -0.91 15.19 12.37
N ILE A 124 -1.74 14.85 11.40
CA ILE A 124 -3.19 15.08 11.45
C ILE A 124 -3.89 13.81 11.97
N PRO A 125 -4.72 13.92 13.01
CA PRO A 125 -5.40 12.79 13.61
C PRO A 125 -6.43 12.15 12.68
N VAL A 126 -6.87 10.94 13.05
CA VAL A 126 -7.91 10.18 12.35
C VAL A 126 -9.07 9.86 13.28
N GLY A 127 -10.24 9.61 12.71
CA GLY A 127 -11.39 9.05 13.44
C GLY A 127 -11.21 7.54 13.72
N ARG A 128 -12.16 6.97 14.47
CA ARG A 128 -12.20 5.51 14.74
C ARG A 128 -12.37 4.67 13.47
N ASP A 129 -12.89 5.25 12.40
CA ASP A 129 -12.98 4.66 11.06
C ASP A 129 -11.64 4.66 10.29
N GLY A 130 -10.60 5.30 10.84
CA GLY A 130 -9.29 5.45 10.21
C GLY A 130 -9.22 6.52 9.11
N ARG A 131 -10.27 7.34 8.99
CA ARG A 131 -10.29 8.46 8.06
C ARG A 131 -9.65 9.69 8.70
N VAL A 132 -8.74 10.34 7.98
CA VAL A 132 -8.10 11.58 8.42
C VAL A 132 -9.14 12.69 8.57
N ASP A 133 -8.95 13.55 9.56
CA ASP A 133 -9.71 14.80 9.67
C ASP A 133 -9.30 15.73 8.53
N GLY A 134 -10.14 15.75 7.47
CA GLY A 134 -9.87 16.54 6.27
C GLY A 134 -9.84 18.03 6.52
N ASP A 135 -10.65 18.52 7.43
CA ASP A 135 -10.72 19.96 7.75
C ASP A 135 -9.48 20.39 8.57
N ALA A 136 -9.03 19.56 9.49
CA ALA A 136 -7.76 19.77 10.21
C ALA A 136 -6.57 19.77 9.23
N MET A 137 -6.56 18.86 8.24
CA MET A 137 -5.52 18.82 7.23
C MET A 137 -5.54 20.07 6.33
N VAL A 138 -6.72 20.53 5.92
CA VAL A 138 -6.90 21.81 5.18
C VAL A 138 -6.40 22.99 6.00
N ALA A 139 -6.72 23.05 7.29
CA ALA A 139 -6.24 24.10 8.19
C ALA A 139 -4.70 24.09 8.32
N ALA A 140 -4.08 22.91 8.46
CA ALA A 140 -2.63 22.80 8.52
C ALA A 140 -1.93 23.25 7.22
N LEU A 141 -2.56 23.08 6.06
CA LEU A 141 -2.04 23.54 4.77
C LEU A 141 -2.10 25.07 4.59
N ALA A 142 -2.93 25.76 5.34
CA ALA A 142 -3.01 27.20 5.35
C ALA A 142 -1.86 27.86 6.15
N GLU A 143 -1.17 27.10 7.00
CA GLU A 143 -0.04 27.60 7.76
C GLU A 143 1.20 27.80 6.86
N PRO A 144 1.99 28.85 7.10
CA PRO A 144 3.20 29.09 6.32
C PRO A 144 4.28 28.04 6.66
N GLY A 145 5.12 27.73 5.68
CA GLY A 145 6.29 26.84 5.92
C GLY A 145 6.07 25.38 5.56
N VAL A 146 4.91 25.00 5.04
CA VAL A 146 4.65 23.63 4.55
C VAL A 146 5.38 23.38 3.24
N ALA A 147 6.28 22.41 3.22
CA ALA A 147 7.00 21.97 2.03
C ALA A 147 6.24 20.89 1.23
N LEU A 148 5.55 20.01 1.93
CA LEU A 148 4.89 18.84 1.35
C LEU A 148 3.72 18.41 2.24
N VAL A 149 2.63 17.95 1.63
CA VAL A 149 1.62 17.12 2.31
C VAL A 149 1.66 15.72 1.73
N ALA A 150 1.56 14.70 2.59
CA ALA A 150 1.46 13.31 2.18
C ALA A 150 0.20 12.68 2.77
N LEU A 151 -0.56 12.00 1.93
CA LEU A 151 -1.77 11.30 2.31
C LEU A 151 -1.89 10.00 1.50
N GLN A 152 -2.05 8.87 2.17
CA GLN A 152 -2.34 7.63 1.48
C GLN A 152 -3.72 7.70 0.80
N HIS A 153 -3.88 7.06 -0.36
CA HIS A 153 -5.19 6.97 -1.01
C HIS A 153 -6.15 6.08 -0.21
N ALA A 154 -5.63 4.98 0.32
CA ALA A 154 -6.35 4.11 1.24
C ALA A 154 -5.38 3.38 2.16
N ASN A 155 -5.83 3.08 3.38
CA ASN A 155 -5.02 2.36 4.35
C ASN A 155 -4.97 0.86 4.03
N GLY A 156 -3.77 0.31 3.88
CA GLY A 156 -3.55 -1.10 3.54
C GLY A 156 -3.79 -2.06 4.70
N GLU A 157 -3.99 -1.57 5.92
CA GLU A 157 -4.33 -2.37 7.09
C GLU A 157 -5.85 -2.42 7.29
N THR A 158 -6.53 -1.29 7.32
CA THR A 158 -7.97 -1.21 7.63
C THR A 158 -8.87 -1.15 6.40
N GLY A 159 -8.30 -0.81 5.26
CA GLY A 159 -9.02 -0.62 4.01
C GLY A 159 -9.64 0.77 3.84
N THR A 160 -9.68 1.61 4.85
CA THR A 160 -10.33 2.93 4.81
C THR A 160 -9.74 3.84 3.73
N ARG A 161 -10.59 4.45 2.88
CA ARG A 161 -10.18 5.42 1.88
C ARG A 161 -10.13 6.83 2.45
N GLN A 162 -9.10 7.59 2.08
CA GLN A 162 -8.84 8.93 2.57
C GLN A 162 -9.49 10.03 1.70
N PRO A 163 -9.70 11.26 2.22
CA PRO A 163 -10.35 12.37 1.51
C PRO A 163 -9.37 13.08 0.55
N VAL A 164 -8.77 12.35 -0.38
CA VAL A 164 -7.67 12.83 -1.24
C VAL A 164 -8.10 14.03 -2.09
N ASP A 165 -9.31 14.03 -2.67
CA ASP A 165 -9.81 15.13 -3.50
C ASP A 165 -9.92 16.44 -2.72
N GLN A 166 -10.43 16.38 -1.48
CA GLN A 166 -10.54 17.56 -0.59
C GLN A 166 -9.17 18.13 -0.28
N VAL A 167 -8.24 17.24 0.12
CA VAL A 167 -6.86 17.62 0.49
C VAL A 167 -6.10 18.16 -0.71
N HIS A 168 -6.23 17.55 -1.89
CA HIS A 168 -5.57 18.02 -3.10
C HIS A 168 -6.05 19.41 -3.51
N ALA A 169 -7.37 19.68 -3.44
CA ALA A 169 -7.91 20.99 -3.75
C ALA A 169 -7.31 22.08 -2.84
N ALA A 170 -7.21 21.81 -1.54
CA ALA A 170 -6.61 22.73 -0.56
C ALA A 170 -5.09 22.87 -0.77
N ALA A 171 -4.39 21.78 -1.02
CA ALA A 171 -2.94 21.77 -1.28
C ALA A 171 -2.59 22.62 -2.51
N ARG A 172 -3.36 22.48 -3.59
CA ARG A 172 -3.22 23.31 -4.80
C ARG A 172 -3.47 24.80 -4.52
N ALA A 173 -4.50 25.13 -3.74
CA ALA A 173 -4.77 26.52 -3.34
C ALA A 173 -3.62 27.12 -2.51
N ALA A 174 -2.99 26.32 -1.66
CA ALA A 174 -1.83 26.72 -0.87
C ALA A 174 -0.49 26.64 -1.64
N GLY A 175 -0.49 26.13 -2.88
CA GLY A 175 0.73 25.90 -3.67
C GLY A 175 1.66 24.87 -3.05
N VAL A 176 1.13 23.91 -2.29
CA VAL A 176 1.85 22.80 -1.66
C VAL A 176 1.59 21.52 -2.46
N PRO A 177 2.60 20.75 -2.89
CA PRO A 177 2.36 19.50 -3.60
C PRO A 177 1.80 18.42 -2.65
N LEU A 178 0.86 17.61 -3.17
CA LEU A 178 0.33 16.43 -2.50
C LEU A 178 1.02 15.15 -3.02
N LEU A 179 1.70 14.44 -2.12
CA LEU A 179 2.12 13.05 -2.33
C LEU A 179 0.99 12.11 -1.94
N VAL A 180 0.57 11.26 -2.87
CA VAL A 180 -0.38 10.18 -2.61
C VAL A 180 0.34 8.83 -2.57
N ASP A 181 0.35 8.17 -1.39
CA ASP A 181 0.69 6.74 -1.30
C ASP A 181 -0.51 5.92 -1.81
N ALA A 182 -0.39 5.38 -3.01
CA ALA A 182 -1.42 4.59 -3.67
C ALA A 182 -1.11 3.07 -3.67
N GLY A 183 -0.16 2.61 -2.86
CA GLY A 183 0.28 1.22 -2.84
C GLY A 183 -0.87 0.21 -2.62
N ALA A 184 -1.74 0.47 -1.65
CA ALA A 184 -2.88 -0.43 -1.40
C ALA A 184 -4.04 -0.25 -2.41
N SER A 185 -3.96 0.71 -3.32
CA SER A 185 -5.09 1.12 -4.18
C SER A 185 -4.89 0.81 -5.66
N VAL A 186 -3.71 1.07 -6.20
CA VAL A 186 -3.38 0.80 -7.62
C VAL A 186 -3.61 -0.67 -7.94
N GLY A 187 -4.32 -0.92 -9.04
CA GLY A 187 -4.73 -2.27 -9.45
C GLY A 187 -5.92 -2.85 -8.66
N HIS A 188 -6.45 -2.13 -7.66
CA HIS A 188 -7.57 -2.59 -6.83
C HIS A 188 -8.80 -1.69 -6.91
N VAL A 189 -8.59 -0.39 -7.03
CA VAL A 189 -9.62 0.65 -7.21
C VAL A 189 -9.06 1.76 -8.11
N ALA A 190 -9.94 2.56 -8.71
CA ALA A 190 -9.53 3.78 -9.40
C ALA A 190 -8.96 4.80 -8.38
N VAL A 191 -7.77 5.33 -8.68
CA VAL A 191 -7.09 6.31 -7.81
C VAL A 191 -7.45 7.75 -8.19
N GLY A 192 -7.89 7.99 -9.42
CA GLY A 192 -8.18 9.34 -9.92
C GLY A 192 -6.90 10.14 -10.24
N ASP A 193 -7.06 11.46 -10.35
CA ASP A 193 -6.01 12.40 -10.76
C ASP A 193 -5.70 13.49 -9.70
N ALA A 194 -6.29 13.37 -8.52
CA ALA A 194 -6.13 14.30 -7.41
C ALA A 194 -4.80 14.09 -6.66
N TRP A 195 -3.68 14.25 -7.35
CA TRP A 195 -2.32 14.13 -6.82
C TRP A 195 -1.30 14.91 -7.67
N ASP A 196 -0.23 15.35 -7.04
CA ASP A 196 0.94 15.93 -7.69
C ASP A 196 2.10 14.94 -7.79
N VAL A 197 2.21 14.07 -6.80
CA VAL A 197 3.16 12.95 -6.72
C VAL A 197 2.41 11.70 -6.31
N LEU A 198 2.64 10.58 -6.98
CA LEU A 198 2.01 9.31 -6.67
C LEU A 198 3.07 8.22 -6.54
N ALA A 199 2.98 7.40 -5.50
CA ALA A 199 3.86 6.25 -5.31
C ALA A 199 3.05 4.95 -5.13
N ALA A 200 3.53 3.87 -5.75
CA ALA A 200 2.92 2.55 -5.64
C ALA A 200 3.97 1.44 -5.82
N GLY A 201 3.61 0.19 -5.53
CA GLY A 201 4.50 -0.97 -5.63
C GLY A 201 3.92 -2.10 -6.46
N ALA A 202 4.70 -2.68 -7.37
CA ALA A 202 4.23 -3.71 -8.29
C ALA A 202 3.71 -4.96 -7.57
N ALA A 203 4.29 -5.31 -6.44
CA ALA A 203 3.87 -6.47 -5.66
C ALA A 203 2.43 -6.34 -5.12
N ASP A 204 1.92 -5.12 -4.95
CA ASP A 204 0.54 -4.91 -4.47
C ASP A 204 -0.49 -5.31 -5.54
N TRP A 205 -0.22 -5.09 -6.83
CA TRP A 205 -1.17 -5.41 -7.92
C TRP A 205 -0.89 -6.73 -8.64
N GLY A 206 -0.01 -7.58 -8.08
CA GLY A 206 0.30 -8.90 -8.66
C GLY A 206 1.44 -8.88 -9.66
N GLY A 207 2.27 -7.86 -9.64
CA GLY A 207 3.59 -7.81 -10.29
C GLY A 207 4.68 -8.39 -9.40
N PRO A 208 5.93 -8.48 -9.91
CA PRO A 208 7.06 -8.96 -9.13
C PRO A 208 7.48 -7.96 -8.06
N ALA A 209 8.05 -8.45 -6.96
CA ALA A 209 8.78 -7.63 -6.01
C ALA A 209 10.02 -6.98 -6.69
N GLY A 210 10.53 -5.91 -6.09
CA GLY A 210 11.71 -5.21 -6.64
C GLY A 210 11.37 -4.11 -7.66
N VAL A 211 10.09 -3.77 -7.84
CA VAL A 211 9.64 -2.65 -8.68
C VAL A 211 8.66 -1.78 -7.90
N GLY A 212 9.06 -0.53 -7.69
CA GLY A 212 8.19 0.57 -7.29
C GLY A 212 7.98 1.54 -8.43
N VAL A 213 6.91 2.31 -8.37
CA VAL A 213 6.61 3.38 -9.32
C VAL A 213 6.49 4.69 -8.56
N LEU A 214 7.18 5.71 -9.05
CA LEU A 214 7.04 7.08 -8.61
C LEU A 214 6.61 7.94 -9.78
N VAL A 215 5.42 8.51 -9.73
CA VAL A 215 4.92 9.44 -10.73
C VAL A 215 4.99 10.86 -10.16
N THR A 216 5.56 11.78 -10.92
CA THR A 216 5.69 13.18 -10.49
C THR A 216 5.22 14.10 -11.60
N ARG A 217 4.18 14.89 -11.35
CA ARG A 217 3.70 15.88 -12.33
C ARG A 217 4.78 16.90 -12.67
N ALA A 218 4.87 17.29 -13.92
CA ALA A 218 5.91 18.18 -14.43
C ALA A 218 6.05 19.52 -13.67
N GLY A 219 4.98 19.99 -13.04
CA GLY A 219 4.99 21.22 -12.24
C GLY A 219 5.64 21.08 -10.85
N VAL A 220 5.91 19.86 -10.38
CA VAL A 220 6.46 19.61 -9.05
C VAL A 220 7.97 19.80 -9.06
N ARG A 221 8.45 20.71 -8.21
CA ARG A 221 9.89 20.93 -8.05
C ARG A 221 10.51 19.85 -7.19
N ARG A 222 11.43 19.08 -7.77
CA ARG A 222 12.26 18.06 -7.11
C ARG A 222 13.74 18.44 -7.21
N THR A 223 14.51 18.03 -6.22
CA THR A 223 15.98 18.13 -6.25
C THR A 223 16.57 16.79 -5.85
N PRO A 224 17.48 16.18 -6.65
CA PRO A 224 18.17 14.96 -6.25
C PRO A 224 18.92 15.15 -4.93
N ASP A 225 18.94 14.10 -4.10
CA ASP A 225 19.53 14.11 -2.76
C ASP A 225 20.73 13.15 -2.63
N GLY A 226 21.15 12.53 -3.74
CA GLY A 226 22.27 11.61 -3.86
C GLY A 226 23.36 12.08 -4.82
N PRO A 227 24.44 11.28 -4.99
CA PRO A 227 25.45 11.49 -6.00
C PRO A 227 24.87 11.54 -7.40
N ALA A 228 25.56 12.21 -8.33
CA ALA A 228 25.16 12.26 -9.73
C ALA A 228 25.26 10.86 -10.37
N ASP A 229 24.21 10.46 -11.08
CA ASP A 229 24.12 9.23 -11.87
C ASP A 229 23.28 9.50 -13.13
N ASP A 230 23.33 8.59 -14.10
CA ASP A 230 22.50 8.66 -15.30
C ASP A 230 21.00 8.66 -14.95
N ASP A 231 20.61 7.77 -14.02
CA ASP A 231 19.32 7.86 -13.35
C ASP A 231 19.49 8.63 -12.03
N ARG A 232 19.21 9.91 -12.09
CA ARG A 232 19.36 10.81 -10.93
C ARG A 232 18.38 10.56 -9.78
N TRP A 233 17.30 9.80 -10.02
CA TRP A 233 16.28 9.54 -9.02
C TRP A 233 16.48 8.18 -8.34
N PHE A 234 16.84 7.16 -9.14
CA PHE A 234 17.06 5.79 -8.68
C PHE A 234 18.32 5.21 -9.32
N PRO A 235 19.51 5.61 -8.86
CA PRO A 235 20.79 5.13 -9.40
C PRO A 235 20.83 3.61 -9.49
N GLY A 236 21.27 3.09 -10.65
CA GLY A 236 21.27 1.66 -10.94
C GLY A 236 19.96 1.13 -11.55
N GLY A 237 18.85 1.84 -11.42
CA GLY A 237 17.57 1.48 -12.01
C GLY A 237 16.94 0.20 -11.47
N VAL A 238 16.07 -0.40 -12.27
CA VAL A 238 15.38 -1.67 -11.98
C VAL A 238 15.73 -2.74 -13.00
N ALA A 239 15.58 -4.01 -12.64
CA ALA A 239 15.74 -5.11 -13.58
C ALA A 239 14.70 -5.04 -14.71
N VAL A 240 15.13 -5.03 -15.96
CA VAL A 240 14.24 -4.91 -17.14
C VAL A 240 13.14 -5.98 -17.16
N PRO A 241 13.44 -7.28 -16.89
CA PRO A 241 12.40 -8.31 -16.81
C PRO A 241 11.35 -8.02 -15.75
N ALA A 242 11.76 -7.51 -14.58
CA ALA A 242 10.83 -7.16 -13.51
C ALA A 242 9.97 -5.95 -13.89
N ALA A 243 10.54 -4.93 -14.52
CA ALA A 243 9.80 -3.76 -14.97
C ALA A 243 8.72 -4.14 -16.01
N LEU A 244 9.07 -4.98 -17.00
CA LEU A 244 8.09 -5.46 -17.99
C LEU A 244 6.97 -6.26 -17.34
N ALA A 245 7.30 -7.21 -16.48
CA ALA A 245 6.30 -8.01 -15.78
C ALA A 245 5.39 -7.17 -14.88
N ALA A 246 5.93 -6.14 -14.22
CA ALA A 246 5.16 -5.19 -13.42
C ALA A 246 4.16 -4.40 -14.26
N ALA A 247 4.55 -3.96 -15.47
CA ALA A 247 3.68 -3.26 -16.40
C ALA A 247 2.55 -4.18 -16.91
N VAL A 248 2.87 -5.41 -17.31
CA VAL A 248 1.88 -6.41 -17.74
C VAL A 248 0.90 -6.74 -16.62
N ALA A 249 1.40 -6.88 -15.37
CA ALA A 249 0.54 -7.10 -14.20
C ALA A 249 -0.43 -5.92 -13.98
N LEU A 250 0.05 -4.68 -14.13
CA LEU A 250 -0.80 -3.51 -13.96
C LEU A 250 -1.89 -3.45 -15.02
N GLN A 251 -1.56 -3.64 -16.30
CA GLN A 251 -2.54 -3.70 -17.39
C GLN A 251 -3.58 -4.79 -17.15
N ASP A 252 -3.15 -5.99 -16.74
CA ASP A 252 -4.04 -7.11 -16.43
C ASP A 252 -4.96 -6.78 -15.24
N ALA A 253 -4.42 -6.14 -14.21
CA ALA A 253 -5.17 -5.71 -13.04
C ALA A 253 -6.19 -4.61 -13.35
N MET A 254 -5.87 -3.68 -14.25
CA MET A 254 -6.76 -2.59 -14.63
C MET A 254 -7.84 -3.03 -15.62
N ALA A 255 -7.56 -4.02 -16.46
CA ALA A 255 -8.52 -4.52 -17.48
C ALA A 255 -9.80 -5.11 -16.87
N ASP A 256 -9.72 -5.75 -15.70
CA ASP A 256 -10.87 -6.36 -15.01
C ASP A 256 -11.23 -5.67 -13.68
N LEU A 257 -10.74 -4.45 -13.47
CA LEU A 257 -10.80 -3.72 -12.20
C LEU A 257 -12.21 -3.72 -11.58
N ALA A 258 -13.23 -3.35 -12.35
CA ALA A 258 -14.61 -3.24 -11.87
C ALA A 258 -15.19 -4.60 -11.45
N ALA A 259 -14.94 -5.66 -12.22
CA ALA A 259 -15.42 -7.01 -11.90
C ALA A 259 -14.73 -7.57 -10.65
N ALA A 260 -13.41 -7.39 -10.57
CA ALA A 260 -12.62 -7.81 -9.42
C ALA A 260 -12.93 -7.00 -8.14
N ASP A 261 -13.26 -5.71 -8.26
CA ASP A 261 -13.73 -4.88 -7.15
C ASP A 261 -15.06 -5.43 -6.62
N ALA A 262 -16.06 -5.60 -7.48
CA ALA A 262 -17.39 -6.05 -7.09
C ALA A 262 -17.35 -7.44 -6.41
N ALA A 263 -16.61 -8.39 -6.99
CA ALA A 263 -16.49 -9.74 -6.44
C ALA A 263 -15.85 -9.74 -5.04
N ARG A 264 -14.72 -9.04 -4.86
CA ARG A 264 -14.02 -8.99 -3.57
C ARG A 264 -14.79 -8.19 -2.52
N ARG A 265 -15.48 -7.11 -2.92
CA ARG A 265 -16.33 -6.32 -2.02
C ARG A 265 -17.43 -7.18 -1.40
N ALA A 266 -18.06 -8.06 -2.18
CA ALA A 266 -19.07 -8.99 -1.68
C ALA A 266 -18.47 -9.98 -0.65
N LEU A 267 -17.27 -10.54 -0.94
CA LEU A 267 -16.58 -11.44 -0.01
C LEU A 267 -16.15 -10.74 1.27
N VAL A 268 -15.59 -9.52 1.17
CA VAL A 268 -15.21 -8.73 2.35
C VAL A 268 -16.43 -8.36 3.21
N ALA A 269 -17.54 -7.96 2.58
CA ALA A 269 -18.78 -7.69 3.31
C ALA A 269 -19.25 -8.93 4.07
N ARG A 270 -19.17 -10.11 3.44
CA ARG A 270 -19.50 -11.39 4.07
C ARG A 270 -18.62 -11.70 5.27
N VAL A 271 -17.29 -11.52 5.14
CA VAL A 271 -16.37 -11.70 6.29
C VAL A 271 -16.71 -10.76 7.43
N ARG A 272 -16.90 -9.46 7.13
CA ARG A 272 -17.23 -8.44 8.15
C ARG A 272 -18.51 -8.79 8.91
N ASP A 273 -19.54 -9.20 8.20
CA ASP A 273 -20.83 -9.58 8.77
C ASP A 273 -20.72 -10.82 9.65
N ARG A 274 -20.13 -11.91 9.13
CA ARG A 274 -19.97 -13.15 9.88
C ARG A 274 -19.08 -12.99 11.11
N VAL A 275 -17.94 -12.32 10.97
CA VAL A 275 -17.03 -12.07 12.10
C VAL A 275 -17.74 -11.27 13.19
N ALA A 276 -18.45 -10.20 12.83
CA ALA A 276 -19.15 -9.37 13.79
C ALA A 276 -20.28 -10.11 14.55
N HIS A 277 -20.93 -11.11 13.92
CA HIS A 277 -22.05 -11.83 14.53
C HIS A 277 -21.62 -13.14 15.22
N GLU A 278 -20.58 -13.81 14.73
CA GLU A 278 -20.26 -15.17 15.15
C GLU A 278 -19.03 -15.22 16.10
N VAL A 279 -18.22 -14.17 16.16
CA VAL A 279 -17.06 -14.11 17.06
C VAL A 279 -17.40 -13.18 18.24
N PRO A 280 -17.51 -13.67 19.47
CA PRO A 280 -17.73 -12.81 20.64
C PRO A 280 -16.57 -11.84 20.86
N ASP A 281 -16.86 -10.67 21.44
CA ASP A 281 -15.86 -9.65 21.83
C ASP A 281 -14.85 -9.33 20.71
N VAL A 282 -15.38 -9.08 19.51
CA VAL A 282 -14.63 -8.70 18.34
C VAL A 282 -14.92 -7.27 17.93
N GLU A 283 -13.91 -6.54 17.47
CA GLU A 283 -14.06 -5.23 16.83
C GLU A 283 -13.64 -5.34 15.37
N VAL A 284 -14.58 -5.15 14.44
CA VAL A 284 -14.31 -5.09 13.00
C VAL A 284 -13.98 -3.65 12.62
N VAL A 285 -12.73 -3.38 12.27
CA VAL A 285 -12.20 -2.02 12.12
C VAL A 285 -12.32 -1.46 10.71
N GLY A 286 -12.12 -0.14 10.61
CA GLY A 286 -12.14 0.63 9.36
C GLY A 286 -13.54 1.01 8.89
N ASP A 287 -13.60 1.97 7.96
CA ASP A 287 -14.86 2.50 7.41
C ASP A 287 -15.71 1.36 6.81
N PRO A 288 -16.99 1.24 7.17
CA PRO A 288 -17.84 0.17 6.68
C PRO A 288 -18.19 0.27 5.19
N THR A 289 -18.11 1.46 4.60
CA THR A 289 -18.57 1.75 3.23
C THR A 289 -17.48 2.29 2.31
N ASN A 290 -16.77 3.33 2.74
CA ASN A 290 -15.74 3.99 1.93
C ASN A 290 -14.38 3.32 2.11
N ARG A 291 -14.21 2.17 1.45
CA ARG A 291 -13.08 1.27 1.69
C ARG A 291 -12.59 0.53 0.45
N LEU A 292 -11.40 -0.04 0.56
CA LEU A 292 -10.86 -1.00 -0.40
C LEU A 292 -11.75 -2.26 -0.46
N PRO A 293 -11.89 -2.87 -1.63
CA PRO A 293 -12.75 -4.03 -1.82
C PRO A 293 -12.19 -5.32 -1.23
N HIS A 294 -10.88 -5.39 -0.99
CA HIS A 294 -10.18 -6.64 -0.72
C HIS A 294 -9.59 -6.74 0.69
N VAL A 295 -9.63 -5.67 1.48
CA VAL A 295 -9.04 -5.63 2.83
C VAL A 295 -10.11 -5.67 3.90
N VAL A 296 -9.93 -6.48 4.93
CA VAL A 296 -10.70 -6.41 6.18
C VAL A 296 -9.79 -6.74 7.34
N THR A 297 -9.92 -5.96 8.42
CA THR A 297 -9.22 -6.19 9.69
C THR A 297 -10.23 -6.24 10.82
N PHE A 298 -9.98 -7.14 11.75
CA PHE A 298 -10.72 -7.25 12.99
C PHE A 298 -9.77 -7.59 14.14
N SER A 299 -10.15 -7.22 15.35
CA SER A 299 -9.39 -7.48 16.58
C SER A 299 -10.26 -8.24 17.56
N CYS A 300 -9.74 -9.33 18.12
CA CYS A 300 -10.40 -10.16 19.10
C CYS A 300 -9.89 -9.81 20.52
N LEU A 301 -10.77 -9.39 21.41
CA LEU A 301 -10.41 -9.10 22.79
C LEU A 301 -9.97 -10.38 23.51
N TYR A 302 -8.98 -10.27 24.39
CA TYR A 302 -8.38 -11.38 25.14
C TYR A 302 -7.75 -12.47 24.26
N VAL A 303 -7.20 -12.09 23.12
CA VAL A 303 -6.51 -12.99 22.20
C VAL A 303 -5.13 -12.43 21.91
N ASP A 304 -4.11 -13.28 21.94
CA ASP A 304 -2.79 -12.97 21.41
C ASP A 304 -2.81 -13.10 19.88
N GLY A 305 -2.37 -12.05 19.16
CA GLY A 305 -2.43 -11.98 17.70
C GLY A 305 -1.51 -13.00 17.01
N GLU A 306 -0.35 -13.29 17.58
CA GLU A 306 0.59 -14.28 17.05
C GLU A 306 0.04 -15.70 17.23
N ALA A 307 -0.50 -16.00 18.41
CA ALA A 307 -1.15 -17.28 18.66
C ALA A 307 -2.35 -17.50 17.73
N LEU A 308 -3.15 -16.46 17.46
CA LEU A 308 -4.29 -16.55 16.56
C LEU A 308 -3.85 -16.77 15.09
N THR A 309 -2.86 -16.02 14.61
CA THR A 309 -2.35 -16.17 13.24
C THR A 309 -1.68 -17.53 13.05
N SER A 310 -0.97 -18.04 14.05
CA SER A 310 -0.37 -19.39 14.03
C SER A 310 -1.44 -20.48 13.98
N ALA A 311 -2.50 -20.38 14.79
CA ALA A 311 -3.59 -21.35 14.78
C ALA A 311 -4.37 -21.34 13.45
N LEU A 312 -4.55 -20.16 12.83
CA LEU A 312 -5.13 -20.04 11.49
C LEU A 312 -4.21 -20.65 10.42
N ASP A 313 -2.89 -20.49 10.54
CA ASP A 313 -1.92 -21.12 9.65
C ASP A 313 -1.97 -22.64 9.72
N GLU A 314 -2.04 -23.22 10.93
CA GLU A 314 -2.24 -24.65 11.16
C GLU A 314 -3.56 -25.17 10.57
N ALA A 315 -4.62 -24.34 10.60
CA ALA A 315 -5.91 -24.64 9.97
C ALA A 315 -5.90 -24.50 8.44
N GLY A 316 -4.78 -24.08 7.86
CA GLY A 316 -4.58 -23.97 6.42
C GLY A 316 -4.90 -22.59 5.82
N PHE A 317 -4.93 -21.52 6.62
CA PHE A 317 -5.18 -20.15 6.17
C PHE A 317 -3.96 -19.26 6.40
N ALA A 318 -3.39 -18.69 5.35
CA ALA A 318 -2.39 -17.64 5.45
C ALA A 318 -3.10 -16.28 5.58
N VAL A 319 -2.95 -15.63 6.72
CA VAL A 319 -3.51 -14.33 7.05
C VAL A 319 -2.41 -13.40 7.56
N GLY A 320 -2.61 -12.08 7.46
CA GLY A 320 -1.72 -11.09 8.04
C GLY A 320 -2.16 -10.67 9.45
N SER A 321 -1.25 -9.98 10.14
CA SER A 321 -1.59 -9.19 11.33
C SER A 321 -1.11 -7.75 11.15
N GLY A 322 -1.75 -6.78 11.81
CA GLY A 322 -1.33 -5.38 11.74
C GLY A 322 0.05 -5.12 12.38
N SER A 323 0.46 -5.98 13.32
CA SER A 323 1.77 -5.88 14.01
C SER A 323 2.94 -6.51 13.25
N ALA A 324 2.69 -7.30 12.21
CA ALA A 324 3.73 -8.06 11.49
C ALA A 324 4.66 -7.21 10.58
N CYS A 325 4.46 -5.90 10.50
CA CYS A 325 5.32 -5.02 9.69
C CYS A 325 6.51 -4.43 10.44
N THR A 326 6.67 -4.71 11.73
CA THR A 326 7.82 -4.27 12.54
C THR A 326 8.60 -5.48 13.01
N SER A 327 9.92 -5.46 12.81
CA SER A 327 10.86 -6.49 13.28
C SER A 327 10.91 -6.64 14.81
N ASP A 328 10.25 -5.76 15.54
CA ASP A 328 10.04 -5.82 16.98
C ASP A 328 8.59 -6.25 17.25
N ALA A 329 8.40 -7.55 17.42
CA ALA A 329 7.11 -8.25 17.60
C ALA A 329 6.29 -7.82 18.84
N LEU A 330 6.69 -6.78 19.54
CA LEU A 330 6.05 -6.31 20.78
C LEU A 330 5.32 -4.96 20.65
N GLU A 331 5.46 -4.24 19.53
CA GLU A 331 4.77 -2.94 19.37
C GLU A 331 3.41 -3.13 18.67
N PRO A 332 2.33 -2.57 19.26
CA PRO A 332 1.02 -2.57 18.63
C PRO A 332 1.04 -1.79 17.31
N SER A 333 0.11 -2.11 16.40
CA SER A 333 -0.08 -1.34 15.17
C SER A 333 -0.29 0.14 15.48
N HIS A 334 0.58 1.01 14.96
CA HIS A 334 0.42 2.46 15.08
C HIS A 334 -0.88 2.97 14.43
N VAL A 335 -1.37 2.26 13.39
CA VAL A 335 -2.64 2.57 12.72
C VAL A 335 -3.80 2.35 13.68
N LEU A 336 -3.91 1.16 14.28
CA LEU A 336 -4.98 0.84 15.22
C LEU A 336 -4.90 1.71 16.48
N ALA A 337 -3.69 2.00 16.95
CA ALA A 337 -3.47 2.89 18.07
C ALA A 337 -3.93 4.33 17.76
N ALA A 338 -3.61 4.86 16.57
CA ALA A 338 -4.04 6.18 16.14
C ALA A 338 -5.59 6.28 15.99
N MET A 339 -6.25 5.18 15.65
CA MET A 339 -7.70 5.09 15.55
C MET A 339 -8.39 4.96 16.92
N GLY A 340 -7.67 4.65 17.99
CA GLY A 340 -8.25 4.39 19.32
C GLY A 340 -9.13 3.15 19.35
N VAL A 341 -8.79 2.10 18.58
CA VAL A 341 -9.46 0.80 18.52
C VAL A 341 -8.60 -0.29 19.15
N LEU A 342 -9.12 -1.52 19.29
CA LEU A 342 -8.35 -2.64 19.84
C LEU A 342 -7.08 -2.90 19.01
N THR A 343 -5.93 -2.91 19.67
CA THR A 343 -4.62 -3.08 19.05
C THR A 343 -4.07 -4.51 19.16
N HIS A 344 -4.69 -5.37 19.96
CA HIS A 344 -4.26 -6.75 20.21
C HIS A 344 -5.23 -7.75 19.57
N GLY A 345 -4.76 -8.97 19.32
CA GLY A 345 -5.58 -10.02 18.72
C GLY A 345 -6.08 -9.68 17.32
N ASN A 346 -5.35 -8.85 16.58
CA ASN A 346 -5.77 -8.42 15.26
C ASN A 346 -5.40 -9.44 14.18
N VAL A 347 -6.32 -9.59 13.23
CA VAL A 347 -6.14 -10.33 11.98
C VAL A 347 -6.52 -9.44 10.83
N ARG A 348 -5.64 -9.36 9.83
CA ARG A 348 -5.90 -8.69 8.56
C ARG A 348 -6.06 -9.74 7.46
N LEU A 349 -7.14 -9.67 6.73
CA LEU A 349 -7.32 -10.36 5.46
C LEU A 349 -7.14 -9.36 4.32
N ALA A 350 -6.34 -9.73 3.33
CA ALA A 350 -6.22 -9.04 2.06
C ALA A 350 -6.44 -10.08 0.95
N LEU A 351 -7.63 -10.06 0.36
CA LEU A 351 -8.07 -11.09 -0.57
C LEU A 351 -7.38 -10.96 -1.94
N PRO A 352 -6.60 -11.96 -2.38
CA PRO A 352 -6.06 -11.98 -3.75
C PRO A 352 -7.18 -11.94 -4.81
N ARG A 353 -6.80 -11.60 -6.04
CA ARG A 353 -7.69 -11.81 -7.19
C ARG A 353 -8.01 -13.30 -7.32
N GLY A 354 -9.25 -13.62 -7.68
CA GLY A 354 -9.71 -15.01 -7.84
C GLY A 354 -9.95 -15.76 -6.51
N THR A 355 -9.97 -15.07 -5.36
CA THR A 355 -10.42 -15.67 -4.09
C THR A 355 -11.82 -16.25 -4.28
N ARG A 356 -12.02 -17.51 -3.90
CA ARG A 356 -13.30 -18.21 -4.05
C ARG A 356 -14.20 -17.97 -2.83
N ALA A 357 -15.50 -17.92 -3.06
CA ALA A 357 -16.48 -17.80 -1.98
C ALA A 357 -16.37 -18.96 -0.97
N ASP A 358 -16.19 -20.20 -1.45
CA ASP A 358 -16.02 -21.37 -0.60
C ASP A 358 -14.83 -21.27 0.36
N ASP A 359 -13.75 -20.57 -0.06
CA ASP A 359 -12.56 -20.37 0.78
C ASP A 359 -12.85 -19.38 1.92
N VAL A 360 -13.63 -18.34 1.61
CA VAL A 360 -14.08 -17.35 2.60
C VAL A 360 -15.07 -17.97 3.58
N GLU A 361 -16.05 -18.76 3.11
CA GLU A 361 -16.99 -19.46 3.99
C GLU A 361 -16.24 -20.42 4.93
N ARG A 362 -15.33 -21.23 4.40
CA ARG A 362 -14.51 -22.13 5.21
C ARG A 362 -13.68 -21.40 6.28
N PHE A 363 -13.12 -20.23 5.93
CA PHE A 363 -12.43 -19.39 6.89
C PHE A 363 -13.37 -18.94 8.02
N CYS A 364 -14.54 -18.41 7.66
CA CYS A 364 -15.52 -17.94 8.64
C CYS A 364 -16.04 -19.09 9.51
N ASP A 365 -16.23 -20.31 8.98
CA ASP A 365 -16.70 -21.46 9.71
C ASP A 365 -15.74 -21.91 10.82
N VAL A 366 -14.42 -21.81 10.61
CA VAL A 366 -13.43 -22.29 11.59
C VAL A 366 -13.03 -21.19 12.60
N LEU A 367 -13.15 -19.91 12.22
CA LEU A 367 -12.65 -18.78 13.00
C LEU A 367 -13.20 -18.75 14.45
N PRO A 368 -14.53 -18.88 14.71
CA PRO A 368 -15.05 -18.80 16.07
C PRO A 368 -14.46 -19.88 17.00
N GLY A 369 -14.31 -21.13 16.48
CA GLY A 369 -13.70 -22.23 17.23
C GLY A 369 -12.23 -21.96 17.56
N ILE A 370 -11.45 -21.47 16.59
CA ILE A 370 -10.03 -21.14 16.78
C ILE A 370 -9.88 -20.01 17.82
N VAL A 371 -10.71 -18.97 17.74
CA VAL A 371 -10.69 -17.87 18.72
C VAL A 371 -11.00 -18.39 20.14
N ALA A 372 -12.01 -19.26 20.27
CA ALA A 372 -12.39 -19.85 21.55
C ALA A 372 -11.24 -20.71 22.11
N ASP A 373 -10.57 -21.53 21.29
CA ASP A 373 -9.45 -22.38 21.70
C ASP A 373 -8.25 -21.53 22.16
N VAL A 374 -7.91 -20.43 21.45
CA VAL A 374 -6.81 -19.54 21.85
C VAL A 374 -7.13 -18.85 23.18
N ARG A 375 -8.36 -18.36 23.39
CA ARG A 375 -8.81 -17.81 24.68
C ARG A 375 -8.75 -18.83 25.80
N GLY A 376 -9.17 -20.07 25.54
CA GLY A 376 -9.12 -21.16 26.51
C GLY A 376 -7.70 -21.46 27.00
N ARG A 377 -6.70 -21.42 26.12
CA ARG A 377 -5.28 -21.59 26.48
C ARG A 377 -4.74 -20.49 27.39
N LEU A 378 -5.31 -19.28 27.29
CA LEU A 378 -4.97 -18.12 28.14
C LEU A 378 -5.77 -18.08 29.47
N GLY A 379 -6.61 -19.09 29.73
CA GLY A 379 -7.44 -19.15 30.94
C GLY A 379 -8.64 -18.21 30.93
N VAL A 380 -8.98 -17.64 29.80
CA VAL A 380 -10.13 -16.72 29.61
C VAL A 380 -11.28 -17.53 28.98
N SER A 381 -11.83 -18.47 29.73
CA SER A 381 -13.01 -19.25 29.31
C SER A 381 -14.22 -18.79 30.09
N GLY A 382 -15.27 -18.32 29.36
CA GLY A 382 -16.59 -18.06 29.93
C GLY A 382 -16.89 -16.63 30.39
N LEU A 383 -16.38 -15.62 29.67
CA LEU A 383 -16.86 -14.23 29.75
C LEU A 383 -18.05 -14.02 28.84
#